data_03e0fd0480751a41ec9ec00e276b3557
#
_entry.id   03e0fd0480751a41ec9ec00e276b3557
#
_cell.length_a   1.000
_cell.length_b   1.000
_cell.length_c   1.000
_cell.angle_alpha   90.00
_cell.angle_beta   90.00
_cell.angle_gamma   90.00
#
_symmetry.space_group_name_H-M   'P 1'
#
loop_
_entity.id
_entity.type
_entity.pdbx_description
1 polymer ?
#
loop_
_entity_poly.entity_id
_entity_poly.type
_entity_poly.pdbx_seq_one_letter_code
_entity_poly.pdbx_strand_id
1 'polypeptide(L)'
;MPNAAAAQRRHLIPFAAVSASYFAHIGFFNPYLPLWLKELGFGLVAISILTSVQAATRLFAPYGWGWLSDHTGERVKLLRYGATMALVCACILFFDLGPLGLGLVLLVMFTHTSSMMPMSEAAMAHLVSQGGAFDAKRYGRVRLCGSLGFLVTVFLAGAWFEHFGMKHFPGWTVLSLAAVTASVWWLPDLKEAVPTQEIKLSVGPVLKQQPVLWFFITAFFHVLSHIGVYVFFSLYLDALGYSKVWIGMLWAVSVIVEIIWFFTQAKWMPKLPLTAWLVVCSAAMTLRMGVTAQWADVLWVLLLAQALHALTFAANHTVCIALLSHHFPGRLRGRGQALYTVIAYGFPGVLGGLLGGLMSDRWGLQSVYWVSMCTAAIATAAAYKVWRLQHPKQKAAGLA
;
A
#
# COMPACT_ATOMS: atom_id res chain seq x y z
N MET A 1 1.77 37.70 -14.34
CA MET A 1 2.01 36.23 -14.22
C MET A 1 0.89 35.43 -13.50
N PRO A 2 -0.35 35.92 -13.36
CA PRO A 2 -1.46 35.12 -12.79
C PRO A 2 -1.92 33.95 -13.68
N ASN A 3 -1.79 34.07 -15.01
CA ASN A 3 -2.26 33.07 -15.98
C ASN A 3 -1.48 31.72 -15.93
N ALA A 4 -0.18 31.75 -15.68
CA ALA A 4 0.63 30.51 -15.64
C ALA A 4 0.30 29.64 -14.40
N ALA A 5 0.08 30.27 -13.25
CA ALA A 5 -0.32 29.56 -12.03
C ALA A 5 -1.75 28.97 -12.12
N ALA A 6 -2.66 29.66 -12.82
CA ALA A 6 -4.01 29.16 -13.07
C ALA A 6 -4.02 28.01 -14.09
N ALA A 7 -3.23 28.10 -15.17
CA ALA A 7 -3.06 27.03 -16.14
C ALA A 7 -2.45 25.76 -15.48
N GLN A 8 -1.40 25.93 -14.67
CA GLN A 8 -0.77 24.82 -13.96
C GLN A 8 -1.71 24.18 -12.92
N ARG A 9 -2.59 24.95 -12.26
CA ARG A 9 -3.65 24.40 -11.39
C ARG A 9 -4.64 23.53 -12.16
N ARG A 10 -5.05 23.95 -13.37
CA ARG A 10 -5.98 23.15 -14.21
C ARG A 10 -5.39 21.79 -14.60
N HIS A 11 -4.08 21.70 -14.81
CA HIS A 11 -3.42 20.43 -15.12
C HIS A 11 -3.31 19.46 -13.94
N LEU A 12 -3.41 19.91 -12.67
CA LEU A 12 -3.35 19.04 -11.50
C LEU A 12 -4.71 18.44 -11.10
N ILE A 13 -5.83 19.02 -11.56
CA ILE A 13 -7.17 18.51 -11.24
C ILE A 13 -7.37 17.07 -11.73
N PRO A 14 -7.00 16.70 -12.99
CA PRO A 14 -7.09 15.31 -13.42
C PRO A 14 -6.28 14.34 -12.57
N PHE A 15 -5.08 14.73 -12.10
CA PHE A 15 -4.28 13.89 -11.20
C PHE A 15 -4.93 13.72 -9.82
N ALA A 16 -5.59 14.77 -9.32
CA ALA A 16 -6.37 14.69 -8.09
C ALA A 16 -7.57 13.73 -8.26
N ALA A 17 -8.23 13.78 -9.41
CA ALA A 17 -9.32 12.86 -9.76
C ALA A 17 -8.82 11.40 -9.85
N VAL A 18 -7.67 11.15 -10.49
CA VAL A 18 -7.04 9.81 -10.55
C VAL A 18 -6.70 9.32 -9.13
N SER A 19 -6.08 10.18 -8.30
CA SER A 19 -5.76 9.81 -6.93
C SER A 19 -7.02 9.47 -6.12
N ALA A 20 -8.04 10.33 -6.19
CA ALA A 20 -9.30 10.14 -5.47
C ALA A 20 -10.00 8.85 -5.92
N SER A 21 -10.19 8.63 -7.22
CA SER A 21 -10.90 7.47 -7.76
C SER A 21 -10.15 6.15 -7.53
N TYR A 22 -8.82 6.15 -7.70
CA TYR A 22 -8.01 4.96 -7.45
C TYR A 22 -8.06 4.53 -5.97
N PHE A 23 -7.86 5.46 -5.05
CA PHE A 23 -7.94 5.14 -3.62
C PHE A 23 -9.37 4.89 -3.15
N ALA A 24 -10.39 5.46 -3.82
CA ALA A 24 -11.78 5.08 -3.64
C ALA A 24 -12.01 3.61 -4.02
N HIS A 25 -11.44 3.14 -5.15
CA HIS A 25 -11.47 1.72 -5.53
C HIS A 25 -10.79 0.85 -4.47
N ILE A 26 -9.57 1.18 -4.06
CA ILE A 26 -8.83 0.44 -3.02
C ILE A 26 -9.57 0.45 -1.67
N GLY A 27 -10.26 1.55 -1.35
CA GLY A 27 -10.94 1.76 -0.06
C GLY A 27 -12.08 0.78 0.21
N PHE A 28 -12.77 0.30 -0.83
CA PHE A 28 -13.74 -0.77 -0.61
C PHE A 28 -13.23 -2.14 -1.07
N PHE A 29 -12.46 -2.17 -2.15
CA PHE A 29 -12.07 -3.44 -2.77
C PHE A 29 -11.24 -4.31 -1.81
N ASN A 30 -10.18 -3.75 -1.22
CA ASN A 30 -9.29 -4.52 -0.34
C ASN A 30 -9.98 -4.98 0.96
N PRO A 31 -10.73 -4.14 1.70
CA PRO A 31 -11.44 -4.59 2.89
C PRO A 31 -12.54 -5.61 2.63
N TYR A 32 -13.23 -5.53 1.50
CA TYR A 32 -14.44 -6.32 1.27
C TYR A 32 -14.26 -7.48 0.27
N LEU A 33 -13.18 -7.54 -0.53
CA LEU A 33 -12.87 -8.68 -1.39
C LEU A 33 -12.88 -10.01 -0.61
N PRO A 34 -12.21 -10.15 0.55
CA PRO A 34 -12.22 -11.41 1.28
C PRO A 34 -13.63 -11.82 1.75
N LEU A 35 -14.48 -10.85 2.11
CA LEU A 35 -15.85 -11.10 2.53
C LEU A 35 -16.75 -11.52 1.37
N TRP A 36 -16.55 -10.90 0.19
CA TRP A 36 -17.25 -11.31 -1.03
C TRP A 36 -16.88 -12.74 -1.44
N LEU A 37 -15.59 -13.09 -1.41
CA LEU A 37 -15.13 -14.45 -1.68
C LEU A 37 -15.71 -15.46 -0.69
N LYS A 38 -15.84 -15.08 0.60
CA LYS A 38 -16.49 -15.90 1.61
C LYS A 38 -17.98 -16.13 1.27
N GLU A 39 -18.70 -15.09 0.84
CA GLU A 39 -20.11 -15.20 0.44
C GLU A 39 -20.30 -16.08 -0.82
N LEU A 40 -19.31 -16.12 -1.72
CA LEU A 40 -19.27 -17.07 -2.85
C LEU A 40 -18.99 -18.53 -2.43
N GLY A 41 -18.78 -18.79 -1.13
CA GLY A 41 -18.54 -20.13 -0.60
C GLY A 41 -17.07 -20.58 -0.61
N PHE A 42 -16.10 -19.69 -0.89
CA PHE A 42 -14.69 -20.05 -0.83
C PHE A 42 -14.22 -20.24 0.62
N GLY A 43 -13.47 -21.33 0.87
CA GLY A 43 -12.78 -21.55 2.15
C GLY A 43 -11.59 -20.60 2.34
N LEU A 44 -11.09 -20.48 3.58
CA LEU A 44 -10.04 -19.51 3.97
C LEU A 44 -8.75 -19.67 3.14
N VAL A 45 -8.36 -20.89 2.78
CA VAL A 45 -7.19 -21.14 1.93
C VAL A 45 -7.40 -20.55 0.53
N ALA A 46 -8.55 -20.79 -0.10
CA ALA A 46 -8.84 -20.26 -1.44
C ALA A 46 -8.92 -18.73 -1.42
N ILE A 47 -9.57 -18.14 -0.41
CA ILE A 47 -9.61 -16.68 -0.21
C ILE A 47 -8.21 -16.10 -0.10
N SER A 48 -7.34 -16.73 0.69
CA SER A 48 -5.97 -16.24 0.88
C SER A 48 -5.10 -16.36 -0.37
N ILE A 49 -5.29 -17.42 -1.17
CA ILE A 49 -4.62 -17.55 -2.48
C ILE A 49 -5.08 -16.43 -3.41
N LEU A 50 -6.39 -16.24 -3.56
CA LEU A 50 -6.97 -15.23 -4.46
C LEU A 50 -6.57 -13.79 -4.07
N THR A 51 -6.55 -13.48 -2.78
CA THR A 51 -6.11 -12.16 -2.29
C THR A 51 -4.59 -11.97 -2.40
N SER A 52 -3.79 -13.05 -2.28
CA SER A 52 -2.33 -13.01 -2.45
C SER A 52 -1.91 -12.73 -3.89
N VAL A 53 -2.78 -12.93 -4.88
CA VAL A 53 -2.52 -12.57 -6.29
C VAL A 53 -2.15 -11.08 -6.41
N GLN A 54 -2.79 -10.20 -5.62
CA GLN A 54 -2.42 -8.78 -5.60
C GLN A 54 -0.97 -8.55 -5.17
N ALA A 55 -0.50 -9.26 -4.16
CA ALA A 55 0.89 -9.16 -3.71
C ALA A 55 1.86 -9.76 -4.72
N ALA A 56 1.48 -10.87 -5.36
CA ALA A 56 2.28 -11.52 -6.41
C ALA A 56 2.51 -10.59 -7.61
N THR A 57 1.49 -9.83 -8.03
CA THR A 57 1.66 -8.88 -9.14
C THR A 57 2.67 -7.76 -8.81
N ARG A 58 2.85 -7.39 -7.55
CA ARG A 58 3.86 -6.40 -7.13
C ARG A 58 5.31 -6.87 -7.35
N LEU A 59 5.53 -8.18 -7.52
CA LEU A 59 6.85 -8.74 -7.79
C LEU A 59 7.34 -8.43 -9.22
N PHE A 60 6.44 -8.26 -10.18
CA PHE A 60 6.82 -8.11 -11.60
C PHE A 60 6.12 -6.94 -12.31
N ALA A 61 4.85 -6.67 -12.03
CA ALA A 61 4.08 -5.73 -12.83
C ALA A 61 4.60 -4.28 -12.80
N PRO A 62 4.98 -3.68 -11.65
CA PRO A 62 5.53 -2.33 -11.62
C PRO A 62 6.83 -2.19 -12.43
N TYR A 63 7.63 -3.27 -12.48
CA TYR A 63 8.86 -3.29 -13.29
C TYR A 63 8.56 -3.33 -14.78
N GLY A 64 7.65 -4.23 -15.20
CA GLY A 64 7.27 -4.35 -16.59
C GLY A 64 6.66 -3.05 -17.13
N TRP A 65 5.73 -2.47 -16.39
CA TRP A 65 5.09 -1.20 -16.75
C TRP A 65 6.04 -0.01 -16.70
N GLY A 66 6.92 0.05 -15.69
CA GLY A 66 7.96 1.08 -15.57
C GLY A 66 8.94 1.00 -16.74
N TRP A 67 9.44 -0.19 -17.05
CA TRP A 67 10.32 -0.43 -18.20
C TRP A 67 9.66 0.02 -19.51
N LEU A 68 8.41 -0.40 -19.75
CA LEU A 68 7.68 -0.04 -20.96
C LEU A 68 7.46 1.49 -21.05
N SER A 69 7.12 2.11 -19.92
CA SER A 69 6.95 3.56 -19.81
C SER A 69 8.23 4.33 -20.14
N ASP A 70 9.37 3.87 -19.60
CA ASP A 70 10.65 4.53 -19.79
C ASP A 70 11.17 4.37 -21.22
N HIS A 71 10.86 3.24 -21.89
CA HIS A 71 11.26 3.00 -23.29
C HIS A 71 10.37 3.71 -24.32
N THR A 72 9.09 3.87 -24.01
CA THR A 72 8.14 4.51 -24.94
C THR A 72 7.99 6.00 -24.71
N GLY A 73 8.24 6.49 -23.51
CA GLY A 73 7.89 7.85 -23.06
C GLY A 73 6.39 8.13 -22.99
N GLU A 74 5.53 7.11 -23.18
CA GLU A 74 4.08 7.23 -23.36
C GLU A 74 3.31 6.83 -22.09
N ARG A 75 3.76 7.33 -20.92
CA ARG A 75 3.24 6.96 -19.59
C ARG A 75 1.73 7.09 -19.47
N VAL A 76 1.15 8.19 -19.95
CA VAL A 76 -0.30 8.44 -19.88
C VAL A 76 -1.09 7.46 -20.74
N LYS A 77 -0.58 7.10 -21.93
CA LYS A 77 -1.25 6.10 -22.78
C LYS A 77 -1.26 4.72 -22.12
N LEU A 78 -0.16 4.34 -21.47
CA LEU A 78 -0.08 3.08 -20.73
C LEU A 78 -1.03 3.07 -19.52
N LEU A 79 -1.20 4.20 -18.82
CA LEU A 79 -2.19 4.36 -17.77
C LEU A 79 -3.62 4.16 -18.31
N ARG A 80 -3.96 4.76 -19.46
CA ARG A 80 -5.27 4.59 -20.10
C ARG A 80 -5.53 3.14 -20.49
N TYR A 81 -4.55 2.48 -21.10
CA TYR A 81 -4.64 1.07 -21.42
C TYR A 81 -4.88 0.23 -20.16
N GLY A 82 -4.05 0.42 -19.12
CA GLY A 82 -4.17 -0.34 -17.88
C GLY A 82 -5.52 -0.15 -17.18
N ALA A 83 -6.02 1.10 -17.11
CA ALA A 83 -7.31 1.40 -16.50
C ALA A 83 -8.46 0.74 -17.28
N THR A 84 -8.44 0.81 -18.61
CA THR A 84 -9.45 0.20 -19.47
C THR A 84 -9.45 -1.32 -19.34
N MET A 85 -8.28 -1.96 -19.33
CA MET A 85 -8.18 -3.42 -19.14
C MET A 85 -8.65 -3.86 -17.75
N ALA A 86 -8.35 -3.10 -16.70
CA ALA A 86 -8.86 -3.37 -15.37
C ALA A 86 -10.39 -3.27 -15.29
N LEU A 87 -10.98 -2.29 -15.98
CA LEU A 87 -12.43 -2.13 -16.08
C LEU A 87 -13.07 -3.32 -16.84
N VAL A 88 -12.46 -3.78 -17.94
CA VAL A 88 -12.92 -4.98 -18.65
C VAL A 88 -12.89 -6.20 -17.73
N CYS A 89 -11.80 -6.40 -16.97
CA CYS A 89 -11.72 -7.48 -15.98
C CYS A 89 -12.82 -7.37 -14.91
N ALA A 90 -13.14 -6.16 -14.45
CA ALA A 90 -14.21 -5.94 -13.48
C ALA A 90 -15.58 -6.38 -14.02
N CYS A 91 -15.87 -6.15 -15.31
CA CYS A 91 -17.11 -6.62 -15.93
C CYS A 91 -17.20 -8.15 -15.96
N ILE A 92 -16.07 -8.85 -16.01
CA ILE A 92 -16.05 -10.33 -16.02
C ILE A 92 -16.40 -10.90 -14.63
N LEU A 93 -16.26 -10.13 -13.54
CA LEU A 93 -16.61 -10.57 -12.17
C LEU A 93 -18.12 -10.84 -11.97
N PHE A 94 -18.97 -10.47 -12.91
CA PHE A 94 -20.40 -10.82 -12.87
C PHE A 94 -20.69 -12.27 -13.27
N PHE A 95 -19.73 -12.97 -13.86
CA PHE A 95 -19.89 -14.36 -14.29
C PHE A 95 -19.38 -15.32 -13.21
N ASP A 96 -19.99 -16.50 -13.14
CA ASP A 96 -19.47 -17.59 -12.31
C ASP A 96 -18.25 -18.23 -13.00
N LEU A 97 -17.07 -17.96 -12.45
CA LEU A 97 -15.79 -18.31 -13.08
C LEU A 97 -15.10 -19.49 -12.38
N GLY A 98 -15.62 -19.94 -11.25
CA GLY A 98 -14.89 -20.84 -10.38
C GLY A 98 -13.55 -20.24 -9.87
N PRO A 99 -12.80 -20.95 -8.99
CA PRO A 99 -11.63 -20.38 -8.34
C PRO A 99 -10.48 -20.05 -9.30
N LEU A 100 -10.26 -20.88 -10.33
CA LEU A 100 -9.17 -20.67 -11.29
C LEU A 100 -9.48 -19.47 -12.22
N GLY A 101 -10.70 -19.43 -12.77
CA GLY A 101 -11.11 -18.33 -13.65
C GLY A 101 -11.09 -16.99 -12.91
N LEU A 102 -11.60 -16.97 -11.68
CA LEU A 102 -11.56 -15.77 -10.83
C LEU A 102 -10.12 -15.36 -10.52
N GLY A 103 -9.23 -16.32 -10.20
CA GLY A 103 -7.80 -16.06 -9.99
C GLY A 103 -7.11 -15.44 -11.20
N LEU A 104 -7.42 -15.90 -12.41
CA LEU A 104 -6.89 -15.35 -13.66
C LEU A 104 -7.41 -13.93 -13.91
N VAL A 105 -8.69 -13.67 -13.70
CA VAL A 105 -9.28 -12.33 -13.83
C VAL A 105 -8.64 -11.35 -12.82
N LEU A 106 -8.50 -11.75 -11.56
CA LEU A 106 -7.82 -10.95 -10.54
C LEU A 106 -6.34 -10.72 -10.88
N LEU A 107 -5.64 -11.73 -11.39
CA LEU A 107 -4.24 -11.60 -11.82
C LEU A 107 -4.10 -10.55 -12.91
N VAL A 108 -4.91 -10.61 -13.95
CA VAL A 108 -4.89 -9.62 -15.05
C VAL A 108 -5.26 -8.24 -14.51
N MET A 109 -6.34 -8.12 -13.73
CA MET A 109 -6.78 -6.86 -13.14
C MET A 109 -5.70 -6.22 -12.27
N PHE A 110 -5.08 -6.99 -11.35
CA PHE A 110 -4.03 -6.46 -10.48
C PHE A 110 -2.73 -6.16 -11.23
N THR A 111 -2.39 -6.91 -12.26
CA THR A 111 -1.23 -6.60 -13.13
C THR A 111 -1.36 -5.20 -13.73
N HIS A 112 -2.57 -4.80 -14.11
CA HIS A 112 -2.82 -3.50 -14.72
C HIS A 112 -3.02 -2.38 -13.69
N THR A 113 -3.58 -2.68 -12.50
CA THR A 113 -3.82 -1.66 -11.47
C THR A 113 -2.62 -1.39 -10.57
N SER A 114 -1.71 -2.36 -10.36
CA SER A 114 -0.59 -2.26 -9.42
C SER A 114 0.42 -1.15 -9.74
N SER A 115 0.55 -0.77 -11.01
CA SER A 115 1.46 0.28 -11.47
C SER A 115 0.81 1.64 -11.65
N MET A 116 -0.53 1.74 -11.54
CA MET A 116 -1.25 2.99 -11.82
C MET A 116 -0.79 4.15 -10.92
N MET A 117 -0.70 3.93 -9.61
CA MET A 117 -0.27 5.00 -8.71
C MET A 117 1.20 5.38 -8.89
N PRO A 118 2.18 4.46 -8.93
CA PRO A 118 3.57 4.83 -9.20
C PRO A 118 3.74 5.61 -10.51
N MET A 119 3.07 5.20 -11.58
CA MET A 119 3.14 5.88 -12.88
C MET A 119 2.45 7.25 -12.85
N SER A 120 1.27 7.37 -12.22
CA SER A 120 0.56 8.64 -12.07
C SER A 120 1.34 9.61 -11.20
N GLU A 121 1.93 9.15 -10.09
CA GLU A 121 2.77 9.97 -9.22
C GLU A 121 4.04 10.45 -9.92
N ALA A 122 4.66 9.63 -10.75
CA ALA A 122 5.81 10.02 -11.53
C ALA A 122 5.46 11.10 -12.59
N ALA A 123 4.35 10.92 -13.31
CA ALA A 123 3.84 11.92 -14.27
C ALA A 123 3.49 13.26 -13.58
N MET A 124 2.84 13.18 -12.41
CA MET A 124 2.52 14.34 -11.59
C MET A 124 3.79 15.04 -11.08
N ALA A 125 4.77 14.29 -10.57
CA ALA A 125 6.03 14.84 -10.06
C ALA A 125 6.78 15.62 -11.15
N HIS A 126 6.77 15.14 -12.39
CA HIS A 126 7.31 15.86 -13.54
C HIS A 126 6.63 17.23 -13.73
N LEU A 127 5.29 17.29 -13.70
CA LEU A 127 4.53 18.53 -13.82
C LEU A 127 4.80 19.52 -12.67
N VAL A 128 4.90 19.02 -11.43
CA VAL A 128 5.10 19.87 -10.24
C VAL A 128 6.52 20.42 -10.17
N SER A 129 7.47 19.81 -10.91
CA SER A 129 8.89 20.20 -10.96
C SER A 129 9.22 21.13 -12.14
N GLN A 130 8.30 21.40 -13.07
CA GLN A 130 8.52 22.25 -14.25
C GLN A 130 8.88 23.72 -13.93
N GLY A 131 8.75 24.15 -12.67
CA GLY A 131 9.17 25.49 -12.19
C GLY A 131 10.56 25.52 -11.53
N GLY A 132 11.34 24.44 -11.62
CA GLY A 132 12.72 24.31 -11.09
C GLY A 132 12.83 23.67 -9.72
N ALA A 133 11.86 23.84 -8.79
CA ALA A 133 11.82 23.18 -7.50
C ALA A 133 10.54 22.34 -7.34
N PHE A 134 10.65 21.20 -6.69
CA PHE A 134 9.51 20.33 -6.39
C PHE A 134 8.54 21.00 -5.40
N ASP A 135 7.29 21.23 -5.82
CA ASP A 135 6.24 21.81 -4.96
C ASP A 135 5.55 20.73 -4.11
N ALA A 136 6.13 20.46 -2.96
CA ALA A 136 5.62 19.47 -2.00
C ALA A 136 4.19 19.77 -1.51
N LYS A 137 3.80 21.05 -1.44
CA LYS A 137 2.46 21.45 -0.98
C LYS A 137 1.39 21.09 -2.02
N ARG A 138 1.68 21.27 -3.30
CA ARG A 138 0.78 20.87 -4.39
C ARG A 138 0.68 19.36 -4.49
N TYR A 139 1.80 18.66 -4.42
CA TYR A 139 1.84 17.20 -4.38
C TYR A 139 0.98 16.66 -3.23
N GLY A 140 1.19 17.17 -2.01
CA GLY A 140 0.44 16.75 -0.82
C GLY A 140 -1.07 16.95 -0.93
N ARG A 141 -1.53 18.02 -1.58
CA ARG A 141 -2.97 18.26 -1.82
C ARG A 141 -3.59 17.23 -2.76
N VAL A 142 -2.90 16.86 -3.83
CA VAL A 142 -3.35 15.80 -4.75
C VAL A 142 -3.41 14.46 -4.02
N ARG A 143 -2.39 14.16 -3.22
CA ARG A 143 -2.32 12.93 -2.44
C ARG A 143 -3.43 12.82 -1.38
N LEU A 144 -3.79 13.95 -0.74
CA LEU A 144 -4.90 14.02 0.21
C LEU A 144 -6.24 13.63 -0.42
N CYS A 145 -6.49 13.98 -1.70
CA CYS A 145 -7.70 13.57 -2.41
C CYS A 145 -7.84 12.04 -2.44
N GLY A 146 -6.72 11.31 -2.54
CA GLY A 146 -6.72 9.85 -2.46
C GLY A 146 -7.19 9.35 -1.09
N SER A 147 -6.63 9.88 -0.01
CA SER A 147 -7.06 9.48 1.35
C SER A 147 -8.55 9.77 1.60
N LEU A 148 -9.06 10.89 1.09
CA LEU A 148 -10.49 11.20 1.16
C LEU A 148 -11.33 10.22 0.33
N GLY A 149 -10.87 9.85 -0.87
CA GLY A 149 -11.52 8.84 -1.70
C GLY A 149 -11.63 7.50 -0.98
N PHE A 150 -10.54 7.04 -0.35
CA PHE A 150 -10.54 5.83 0.47
C PHE A 150 -11.56 5.91 1.62
N LEU A 151 -11.49 6.98 2.43
CA LEU A 151 -12.36 7.15 3.58
C LEU A 151 -13.85 7.13 3.22
N VAL A 152 -14.22 7.87 2.19
CA VAL A 152 -15.60 7.95 1.73
C VAL A 152 -16.10 6.58 1.28
N THR A 153 -15.31 5.88 0.44
CA THR A 153 -15.76 4.60 -0.12
C THR A 153 -15.73 3.44 0.86
N VAL A 154 -14.76 3.36 1.79
CA VAL A 154 -14.76 2.28 2.78
C VAL A 154 -15.99 2.35 3.69
N PHE A 155 -16.41 3.56 4.04
CA PHE A 155 -17.60 3.78 4.87
C PHE A 155 -18.89 3.52 4.10
N LEU A 156 -19.06 4.12 2.91
CA LEU A 156 -20.24 3.93 2.09
C LEU A 156 -20.43 2.47 1.67
N ALA A 157 -19.35 1.78 1.29
CA ALA A 157 -19.39 0.37 0.93
C ALA A 157 -19.79 -0.50 2.13
N GLY A 158 -19.26 -0.22 3.33
CA GLY A 158 -19.66 -0.93 4.55
C GLY A 158 -21.16 -0.82 4.82
N ALA A 159 -21.70 0.40 4.76
CA ALA A 159 -23.13 0.64 4.93
C ALA A 159 -23.96 -0.04 3.83
N TRP A 160 -23.49 0.03 2.57
CA TRP A 160 -24.20 -0.60 1.45
C TRP A 160 -24.22 -2.13 1.58
N PHE A 161 -23.06 -2.75 1.83
CA PHE A 161 -22.98 -4.21 1.92
C PHE A 161 -23.68 -4.78 3.16
N GLU A 162 -23.83 -3.99 4.23
CA GLU A 162 -24.63 -4.39 5.38
C GLU A 162 -26.12 -4.54 5.03
N HIS A 163 -26.66 -3.59 4.24
CA HIS A 163 -28.09 -3.57 3.92
C HIS A 163 -28.46 -4.40 2.70
N PHE A 164 -27.59 -4.44 1.66
CA PHE A 164 -27.92 -5.01 0.35
C PHE A 164 -27.13 -6.28 0.03
N GLY A 165 -26.17 -6.68 0.90
CA GLY A 165 -25.35 -7.87 0.75
C GLY A 165 -24.16 -7.70 -0.21
N MET A 166 -23.24 -8.65 -0.13
CA MET A 166 -21.98 -8.65 -0.89
C MET A 166 -22.17 -8.96 -2.38
N LYS A 167 -23.34 -9.44 -2.81
CA LYS A 167 -23.67 -9.67 -4.24
C LYS A 167 -23.46 -8.44 -5.13
N HIS A 168 -23.46 -7.22 -4.54
CA HIS A 168 -23.22 -5.98 -5.25
C HIS A 168 -21.72 -5.64 -5.41
N PHE A 169 -20.81 -6.44 -4.86
CA PHE A 169 -19.35 -6.19 -4.93
C PHE A 169 -18.83 -6.04 -6.38
N PRO A 170 -19.22 -6.88 -7.36
CA PRO A 170 -18.83 -6.69 -8.77
C PRO A 170 -19.32 -5.34 -9.34
N GLY A 171 -20.54 -4.93 -9.02
CA GLY A 171 -21.10 -3.63 -9.44
C GLY A 171 -20.30 -2.44 -8.90
N TRP A 172 -19.91 -2.48 -7.62
CA TRP A 172 -19.05 -1.47 -7.00
C TRP A 172 -17.65 -1.47 -7.64
N THR A 173 -17.13 -2.65 -8.00
CA THR A 173 -15.84 -2.78 -8.69
C THR A 173 -15.88 -2.13 -10.08
N VAL A 174 -16.92 -2.39 -10.86
CA VAL A 174 -17.11 -1.76 -12.18
C VAL A 174 -17.28 -0.26 -12.04
N LEU A 175 -18.14 0.23 -11.12
CA LEU A 175 -18.37 1.65 -10.92
C LEU A 175 -17.08 2.39 -10.55
N SER A 176 -16.32 1.86 -9.61
CA SER A 176 -15.08 2.48 -9.15
C SER A 176 -13.98 2.46 -10.22
N LEU A 177 -13.81 1.35 -10.95
CA LEU A 177 -12.84 1.27 -12.04
C LEU A 177 -13.28 2.08 -13.27
N ALA A 178 -14.58 2.27 -13.51
CA ALA A 178 -15.08 3.24 -14.48
C ALA A 178 -14.70 4.66 -14.11
N ALA A 179 -14.84 5.04 -12.83
CA ALA A 179 -14.39 6.34 -12.33
C ALA A 179 -12.86 6.52 -12.47
N VAL A 180 -12.07 5.48 -12.18
CA VAL A 180 -10.61 5.47 -12.42
C VAL A 180 -10.32 5.67 -13.90
N THR A 181 -10.97 4.90 -14.76
CA THR A 181 -10.77 4.96 -16.21
C THR A 181 -11.11 6.35 -16.74
N ALA A 182 -12.26 6.90 -16.38
CA ALA A 182 -12.67 8.25 -16.78
C ALA A 182 -11.64 9.32 -16.32
N SER A 183 -11.15 9.22 -15.08
CA SER A 183 -10.15 10.12 -14.53
C SER A 183 -8.81 10.03 -15.27
N VAL A 184 -8.38 8.81 -15.63
CA VAL A 184 -7.13 8.57 -16.37
C VAL A 184 -7.25 9.07 -17.83
N TRP A 185 -8.41 8.90 -18.46
CA TRP A 185 -8.65 9.45 -19.80
C TRP A 185 -8.70 10.96 -19.82
N TRP A 186 -9.00 11.59 -18.69
CA TRP A 186 -8.94 13.05 -18.53
C TRP A 186 -7.52 13.60 -18.36
N LEU A 187 -6.51 12.76 -18.09
CA LEU A 187 -5.12 13.20 -17.99
C LEU A 187 -4.64 13.82 -19.30
N PRO A 188 -3.83 14.91 -19.24
CA PRO A 188 -3.24 15.48 -20.44
C PRO A 188 -2.26 14.51 -21.09
N ASP A 189 -2.16 14.54 -22.42
CA ASP A 189 -1.15 13.77 -23.16
C ASP A 189 0.24 14.36 -22.87
N LEU A 190 1.00 13.66 -22.04
CA LEU A 190 2.37 14.01 -21.70
C LEU A 190 3.30 12.95 -22.29
N LYS A 191 4.13 13.38 -23.24
CA LYS A 191 5.23 12.56 -23.73
C LYS A 191 6.51 12.94 -23.00
N GLU A 192 7.13 12.00 -22.35
CA GLU A 192 8.40 12.20 -21.63
C GLU A 192 9.59 11.91 -22.54
N ALA A 193 10.69 12.64 -22.33
CA ALA A 193 11.93 12.35 -23.05
C ALA A 193 12.48 10.99 -22.61
N VAL A 194 12.74 10.12 -23.57
CA VAL A 194 13.34 8.80 -23.32
C VAL A 194 14.81 9.00 -22.93
N PRO A 195 15.27 8.46 -21.80
CA PRO A 195 16.67 8.55 -21.40
C PRO A 195 17.59 7.85 -22.41
N THR A 196 18.59 8.55 -22.91
CA THR A 196 19.51 8.03 -23.97
C THR A 196 20.62 7.11 -23.45
N GLN A 197 20.80 6.98 -22.13
CA GLN A 197 21.85 6.13 -21.55
C GLN A 197 21.38 5.34 -20.34
N GLU A 198 21.38 4.02 -20.43
CA GLU A 198 21.29 3.12 -19.27
C GLU A 198 22.66 2.99 -18.60
N ILE A 199 22.84 3.62 -17.46
CA ILE A 199 24.02 3.37 -16.62
C ILE A 199 23.72 2.16 -15.73
N LYS A 200 24.43 1.05 -15.98
CA LYS A 200 24.35 -0.17 -15.15
C LYS A 200 25.03 0.06 -13.78
N LEU A 201 24.28 0.60 -12.82
CA LEU A 201 24.74 0.72 -11.43
C LEU A 201 24.43 -0.57 -10.67
N SER A 202 25.43 -1.17 -10.01
CA SER A 202 25.20 -2.36 -9.17
C SER A 202 24.76 -1.96 -7.76
N VAL A 203 23.68 -2.59 -7.25
CA VAL A 203 23.21 -2.44 -5.85
C VAL A 203 23.85 -3.46 -4.91
N GLY A 204 24.53 -4.48 -5.45
CA GLY A 204 25.12 -5.58 -4.69
C GLY A 204 26.06 -5.15 -3.56
N PRO A 205 27.01 -4.22 -3.78
CA PRO A 205 27.89 -3.74 -2.71
C PRO A 205 27.15 -3.07 -1.55
N VAL A 206 26.05 -2.36 -1.85
CA VAL A 206 25.22 -1.70 -0.82
C VAL A 206 24.46 -2.73 0.02
N LEU A 207 23.88 -3.75 -0.63
CA LEU A 207 23.13 -4.83 0.03
C LEU A 207 24.01 -5.68 0.98
N LYS A 208 25.32 -5.79 0.72
CA LYS A 208 26.27 -6.51 1.59
C LYS A 208 26.59 -5.77 2.89
N GLN A 209 26.25 -4.49 3.00
CA GLN A 209 26.48 -3.72 4.22
C GLN A 209 25.53 -4.20 5.33
N GLN A 210 26.06 -4.54 6.49
CA GLN A 210 25.29 -5.06 7.63
C GLN A 210 24.09 -4.18 8.02
N PRO A 211 24.18 -2.84 8.12
CA PRO A 211 23.01 -2.01 8.44
C PRO A 211 21.90 -2.11 7.38
N VAL A 212 22.28 -2.24 6.09
CA VAL A 212 21.31 -2.37 4.98
C VAL A 212 20.63 -3.73 4.99
N LEU A 213 21.41 -4.79 5.21
CA LEU A 213 20.85 -6.14 5.32
C LEU A 213 19.82 -6.22 6.45
N TRP A 214 20.17 -5.75 7.66
CA TRP A 214 19.27 -5.77 8.80
C TRP A 214 18.05 -4.85 8.61
N PHE A 215 18.21 -3.74 7.89
CA PHE A 215 17.09 -2.89 7.48
C PHE A 215 16.10 -3.65 6.59
N PHE A 216 16.56 -4.40 5.59
CA PHE A 216 15.68 -5.20 4.74
C PHE A 216 15.03 -6.36 5.49
N ILE A 217 15.74 -7.00 6.43
CA ILE A 217 15.16 -8.01 7.33
C ILE A 217 14.05 -7.38 8.18
N THR A 218 14.28 -6.19 8.75
CA THR A 218 13.26 -5.46 9.50
C THR A 218 12.04 -5.17 8.62
N ALA A 219 12.24 -4.62 7.44
CA ALA A 219 11.16 -4.27 6.52
C ALA A 219 10.34 -5.50 6.09
N PHE A 220 11.01 -6.62 5.79
CA PHE A 220 10.38 -7.88 5.45
C PHE A 220 9.45 -8.37 6.58
N PHE A 221 9.96 -8.54 7.78
CA PHE A 221 9.19 -9.07 8.90
C PHE A 221 8.13 -8.10 9.42
N HIS A 222 8.37 -6.79 9.33
CA HIS A 222 7.39 -5.76 9.68
C HIS A 222 6.18 -5.83 8.74
N VAL A 223 6.38 -5.92 7.43
CA VAL A 223 5.28 -6.03 6.48
C VAL A 223 4.64 -7.40 6.51
N LEU A 224 5.41 -8.48 6.72
CA LEU A 224 4.87 -9.82 6.92
C LEU A 224 3.85 -9.85 8.08
N SER A 225 4.15 -9.18 9.19
CA SER A 225 3.20 -9.05 10.30
C SER A 225 1.97 -8.22 9.93
N HIS A 226 2.11 -7.23 9.03
CA HIS A 226 1.01 -6.38 8.58
C HIS A 226 0.03 -7.10 7.64
N ILE A 227 0.44 -8.19 7.00
CA ILE A 227 -0.43 -8.99 6.12
C ILE A 227 -1.63 -9.55 6.88
N GLY A 228 -1.49 -9.85 8.17
CA GLY A 228 -2.61 -10.18 9.05
C GLY A 228 -3.76 -9.17 8.98
N VAL A 229 -3.43 -7.87 8.92
CA VAL A 229 -4.43 -6.81 8.75
C VAL A 229 -4.90 -6.74 7.30
N TYR A 230 -4.02 -6.73 6.32
CA TYR A 230 -4.41 -6.49 4.93
C TYR A 230 -5.29 -7.58 4.33
N VAL A 231 -5.12 -8.83 4.73
CA VAL A 231 -5.83 -9.98 4.15
C VAL A 231 -6.92 -10.50 5.09
N PHE A 232 -6.63 -10.62 6.39
CA PHE A 232 -7.48 -11.36 7.30
C PHE A 232 -8.34 -10.49 8.24
N PHE A 233 -8.10 -9.17 8.31
CA PHE A 233 -8.78 -8.32 9.30
C PHE A 233 -10.29 -8.30 9.14
N SER A 234 -10.79 -8.07 7.93
CA SER A 234 -12.22 -8.07 7.68
C SER A 234 -12.87 -9.43 7.94
N LEU A 235 -12.19 -10.53 7.55
CA LEU A 235 -12.66 -11.89 7.84
C LEU A 235 -12.70 -12.19 9.34
N TYR A 236 -11.69 -11.74 10.09
CA TYR A 236 -11.61 -11.94 11.53
C TYR A 236 -12.71 -11.16 12.26
N LEU A 237 -12.92 -9.91 11.89
CA LEU A 237 -14.01 -9.10 12.45
C LEU A 237 -15.39 -9.67 12.12
N ASP A 238 -15.59 -10.12 10.88
CA ASP A 238 -16.84 -10.76 10.45
C ASP A 238 -17.11 -12.07 11.24
N ALA A 239 -16.07 -12.88 11.48
CA ALA A 239 -16.15 -14.08 12.30
C ALA A 239 -16.45 -13.79 13.79
N LEU A 240 -16.07 -12.62 14.31
CA LEU A 240 -16.41 -12.14 15.64
C LEU A 240 -17.79 -11.47 15.71
N GLY A 241 -18.53 -11.40 14.59
CA GLY A 241 -19.89 -10.83 14.55
C GLY A 241 -19.95 -9.31 14.36
N TYR A 242 -18.85 -8.65 14.01
CA TYR A 242 -18.90 -7.22 13.66
C TYR A 242 -19.64 -7.00 12.35
N SER A 243 -20.52 -5.99 12.32
CA SER A 243 -21.20 -5.58 11.09
C SER A 243 -20.21 -5.01 10.06
N LYS A 244 -20.58 -5.04 8.78
CA LYS A 244 -19.77 -4.48 7.70
C LYS A 244 -19.52 -2.98 7.86
N VAL A 245 -20.45 -2.28 8.53
CA VAL A 245 -20.28 -0.87 8.94
C VAL A 245 -19.10 -0.73 9.91
N TRP A 246 -19.06 -1.54 10.97
CA TRP A 246 -17.95 -1.51 11.94
C TRP A 246 -16.62 -1.90 11.32
N ILE A 247 -16.61 -2.88 10.42
CA ILE A 247 -15.41 -3.24 9.65
C ILE A 247 -14.91 -2.02 8.86
N GLY A 248 -15.81 -1.35 8.12
CA GLY A 248 -15.46 -0.13 7.39
C GLY A 248 -14.97 1.01 8.29
N MET A 249 -15.59 1.22 9.46
CA MET A 249 -15.17 2.23 10.43
C MET A 249 -13.77 1.96 10.99
N LEU A 250 -13.45 0.72 11.32
CA LEU A 250 -12.13 0.34 11.82
C LEU A 250 -11.02 0.55 10.77
N TRP A 251 -11.31 0.28 9.48
CA TRP A 251 -10.42 0.65 8.38
C TRP A 251 -10.30 2.17 8.24
N ALA A 252 -11.40 2.91 8.36
CA ALA A 252 -11.40 4.37 8.28
C ALA A 252 -10.55 5.01 9.40
N VAL A 253 -10.64 4.52 10.64
CA VAL A 253 -9.81 4.99 11.76
C VAL A 253 -8.32 4.89 11.42
N SER A 254 -7.88 3.77 10.84
CA SER A 254 -6.47 3.60 10.42
C SER A 254 -6.02 4.69 9.45
N VAL A 255 -6.85 5.03 8.46
CA VAL A 255 -6.50 6.06 7.46
C VAL A 255 -6.60 7.47 8.05
N ILE A 256 -7.55 7.73 8.95
CA ILE A 256 -7.65 9.03 9.64
C ILE A 256 -6.38 9.30 10.45
N VAL A 257 -5.92 8.35 11.25
CA VAL A 257 -4.69 8.55 12.06
C VAL A 257 -3.43 8.63 11.19
N GLU A 258 -3.40 7.95 10.04
CA GLU A 258 -2.36 8.09 9.01
C GLU A 258 -2.30 9.53 8.50
N ILE A 259 -3.44 10.11 8.13
CA ILE A 259 -3.55 11.49 7.66
C ILE A 259 -3.06 12.45 8.76
N ILE A 260 -3.52 12.30 9.99
CA ILE A 260 -3.10 13.13 11.14
C ILE A 260 -1.58 13.03 11.31
N TRP A 261 -1.01 11.82 11.23
CA TRP A 261 0.42 11.63 11.33
C TRP A 261 1.17 12.41 10.25
N PHE A 262 0.82 12.26 8.98
CA PHE A 262 1.51 12.95 7.88
C PHE A 262 1.44 14.48 8.00
N PHE A 263 0.35 15.03 8.55
CA PHE A 263 0.27 16.47 8.83
C PHE A 263 1.11 16.92 10.02
N THR A 264 1.33 16.06 11.00
CA THR A 264 1.98 16.41 12.26
C THR A 264 3.41 15.90 12.39
N GLN A 265 3.86 14.98 11.51
CA GLN A 265 5.14 14.27 11.61
C GLN A 265 6.37 15.19 11.68
N ALA A 266 6.31 16.39 11.10
CA ALA A 266 7.39 17.37 11.20
C ALA A 266 7.71 17.77 12.64
N LYS A 267 6.74 17.62 13.57
CA LYS A 267 6.93 17.88 15.00
C LYS A 267 7.52 16.70 15.76
N TRP A 268 7.30 15.47 15.23
CA TRP A 268 7.63 14.23 15.92
C TRP A 268 8.94 13.61 15.43
N MET A 269 9.11 13.55 14.08
CA MET A 269 10.25 12.91 13.45
C MET A 269 11.62 13.40 13.93
N PRO A 270 11.84 14.72 14.20
CA PRO A 270 13.13 15.20 14.69
C PRO A 270 13.46 14.78 16.13
N LYS A 271 12.50 14.26 16.89
CA LYS A 271 12.70 13.91 18.31
C LYS A 271 13.57 12.66 18.52
N LEU A 272 13.64 11.80 17.51
CA LEU A 272 14.43 10.56 17.55
C LEU A 272 15.16 10.35 16.23
N PRO A 273 16.33 9.72 16.23
CA PRO A 273 17.00 9.31 15.00
C PRO A 273 16.14 8.28 14.24
N LEU A 274 16.27 8.26 12.90
CA LEU A 274 15.47 7.36 12.02
C LEU A 274 15.54 5.89 12.45
N THR A 275 16.71 5.44 12.88
CA THR A 275 16.90 4.04 13.33
C THR A 275 16.18 3.74 14.65
N ALA A 276 16.07 4.72 15.57
CA ALA A 276 15.28 4.57 16.78
C ALA A 276 13.77 4.57 16.46
N TRP A 277 13.32 5.41 15.53
CA TRP A 277 11.96 5.35 15.03
C TRP A 277 11.61 3.99 14.43
N LEU A 278 12.56 3.36 13.70
CA LEU A 278 12.35 2.01 13.14
C LEU A 278 12.06 0.99 14.25
N VAL A 279 12.77 1.09 15.40
CA VAL A 279 12.51 0.23 16.58
C VAL A 279 11.14 0.54 17.18
N VAL A 280 10.80 1.82 17.39
CA VAL A 280 9.49 2.23 17.95
C VAL A 280 8.34 1.73 17.07
N CYS A 281 8.44 1.89 15.76
CA CYS A 281 7.42 1.44 14.82
C CYS A 281 7.23 -0.08 14.85
N SER A 282 8.33 -0.85 14.90
CA SER A 282 8.27 -2.31 14.95
C SER A 282 7.75 -2.82 16.30
N ALA A 283 8.14 -2.19 17.42
CA ALA A 283 7.60 -2.49 18.75
C ALA A 283 6.10 -2.18 18.84
N ALA A 284 5.66 -1.05 18.28
CA ALA A 284 4.24 -0.70 18.17
C ALA A 284 3.46 -1.74 17.34
N MET A 285 4.09 -2.32 16.29
CA MET A 285 3.50 -3.39 15.51
C MET A 285 3.34 -4.67 16.36
N THR A 286 4.36 -5.03 17.14
CA THR A 286 4.29 -6.18 18.06
C THR A 286 3.13 -6.03 19.04
N LEU A 287 3.01 -4.85 19.67
CA LEU A 287 1.92 -4.54 20.58
C LEU A 287 0.56 -4.60 19.87
N ARG A 288 0.43 -3.97 18.69
CA ARG A 288 -0.80 -3.93 17.91
C ARG A 288 -1.30 -5.32 17.56
N MET A 289 -0.41 -6.21 17.09
CA MET A 289 -0.80 -7.56 16.69
C MET A 289 -1.19 -8.41 17.91
N GLY A 290 -0.45 -8.31 19.02
CA GLY A 290 -0.77 -9.02 20.26
C GLY A 290 -2.10 -8.59 20.87
N VAL A 291 -2.35 -7.28 20.91
CA VAL A 291 -3.62 -6.71 21.39
C VAL A 291 -4.78 -7.14 20.49
N THR A 292 -4.60 -7.11 19.17
CA THR A 292 -5.63 -7.58 18.22
C THR A 292 -5.86 -9.09 18.36
N ALA A 293 -4.81 -9.90 18.60
CA ALA A 293 -4.97 -11.33 18.82
C ALA A 293 -5.79 -11.63 20.07
N GLN A 294 -5.54 -10.91 21.17
CA GLN A 294 -6.11 -11.25 22.48
C GLN A 294 -7.48 -10.65 22.74
N TRP A 295 -7.77 -9.43 22.24
CA TRP A 295 -8.93 -8.64 22.62
C TRP A 295 -9.69 -8.03 21.42
N ALA A 296 -9.72 -8.72 20.28
CA ALA A 296 -10.44 -8.24 19.11
C ALA A 296 -11.97 -8.24 19.27
N ASP A 297 -12.51 -8.94 20.27
CA ASP A 297 -13.91 -8.91 20.67
C ASP A 297 -14.30 -7.60 21.38
N VAL A 298 -13.33 -6.83 21.87
CA VAL A 298 -13.53 -5.55 22.57
C VAL A 298 -13.32 -4.38 21.61
N LEU A 299 -14.42 -3.75 21.18
CA LEU A 299 -14.38 -2.67 20.18
C LEU A 299 -13.41 -1.53 20.52
N TRP A 300 -13.38 -1.06 21.76
CA TRP A 300 -12.49 0.03 22.18
C TRP A 300 -11.02 -0.34 22.06
N VAL A 301 -10.69 -1.60 22.34
CA VAL A 301 -9.33 -2.11 22.17
C VAL A 301 -8.96 -2.14 20.70
N LEU A 302 -9.87 -2.55 19.82
CA LEU A 302 -9.66 -2.50 18.37
C LEU A 302 -9.46 -1.06 17.86
N LEU A 303 -10.25 -0.10 18.34
CA LEU A 303 -10.09 1.31 17.96
C LEU A 303 -8.69 1.83 18.33
N LEU A 304 -8.19 1.51 19.52
CA LEU A 304 -6.83 1.84 19.96
C LEU A 304 -5.77 1.11 19.12
N ALA A 305 -5.98 -0.17 18.81
CA ALA A 305 -5.12 -0.94 17.94
C ALA A 305 -5.07 -0.35 16.51
N GLN A 306 -6.20 0.14 15.99
CA GLN A 306 -6.23 0.83 14.71
C GLN A 306 -5.55 2.21 14.78
N ALA A 307 -5.61 2.92 15.90
CA ALA A 307 -4.87 4.17 16.10
C ALA A 307 -3.35 3.98 16.04
N LEU A 308 -2.84 2.83 16.45
CA LEU A 308 -1.41 2.48 16.29
C LEU A 308 -0.97 2.41 14.82
N HIS A 309 -1.89 2.44 13.84
CA HIS A 309 -1.58 2.50 12.42
C HIS A 309 -0.70 3.71 12.06
N ALA A 310 -0.86 4.81 12.77
CA ALA A 310 0.01 5.98 12.64
C ALA A 310 1.50 5.63 12.79
N LEU A 311 1.84 4.76 13.74
CA LEU A 311 3.22 4.30 13.95
C LEU A 311 3.57 3.11 13.07
N THR A 312 2.69 2.11 13.00
CA THR A 312 2.96 0.84 12.31
C THR A 312 2.96 0.96 10.79
N PHE A 313 2.35 2.01 10.24
CA PHE A 313 2.35 2.27 8.80
C PHE A 313 2.94 3.64 8.47
N ALA A 314 2.31 4.76 8.89
CA ALA A 314 2.68 6.08 8.39
C ALA A 314 4.09 6.51 8.81
N ALA A 315 4.43 6.40 10.10
CA ALA A 315 5.77 6.69 10.60
C ALA A 315 6.79 5.72 10.02
N ASN A 316 6.50 4.41 10.05
CA ASN A 316 7.37 3.37 9.49
C ASN A 316 7.67 3.61 8.01
N HIS A 317 6.66 3.96 7.20
CA HIS A 317 6.85 4.28 5.79
C HIS A 317 7.79 5.46 5.59
N THR A 318 7.58 6.57 6.32
CA THR A 318 8.45 7.75 6.27
C THR A 318 9.90 7.38 6.63
N VAL A 319 10.09 6.62 7.70
CA VAL A 319 11.42 6.16 8.16
C VAL A 319 12.08 5.28 7.10
N CYS A 320 11.36 4.32 6.54
CA CYS A 320 11.88 3.41 5.53
C CYS A 320 12.31 4.16 4.27
N ILE A 321 11.50 5.10 3.77
CA ILE A 321 11.84 5.91 2.58
C ILE A 321 13.06 6.81 2.86
N ALA A 322 13.18 7.37 4.06
CA ALA A 322 14.34 8.18 4.45
C ALA A 322 15.62 7.33 4.52
N LEU A 323 15.56 6.15 5.16
CA LEU A 323 16.69 5.22 5.22
C LEU A 323 17.09 4.68 3.83
N LEU A 324 16.13 4.35 2.97
CA LEU A 324 16.39 3.99 1.57
C LEU A 324 17.11 5.11 0.83
N SER A 325 16.66 6.35 0.99
CA SER A 325 17.30 7.50 0.35
C SER A 325 18.72 7.74 0.83
N HIS A 326 18.99 7.41 2.10
CA HIS A 326 20.33 7.48 2.70
C HIS A 326 21.26 6.36 2.18
N HIS A 327 20.75 5.11 2.10
CA HIS A 327 21.55 3.96 1.69
C HIS A 327 21.73 3.86 0.16
N PHE A 328 20.77 4.37 -0.60
CA PHE A 328 20.76 4.35 -2.07
C PHE A 328 20.70 5.78 -2.64
N PRO A 329 21.76 6.60 -2.50
CA PRO A 329 21.75 7.99 -2.94
C PRO A 329 21.75 8.13 -4.48
N GLY A 330 21.27 9.27 -4.96
CA GLY A 330 21.36 9.67 -6.36
C GLY A 330 20.63 8.68 -7.29
N ARG A 331 21.34 8.19 -8.31
CA ARG A 331 20.81 7.28 -9.34
C ARG A 331 20.48 5.87 -8.83
N LEU A 332 21.01 5.46 -7.67
CA LEU A 332 20.66 4.17 -7.04
C LEU A 332 19.30 4.19 -6.36
N ARG A 333 18.70 5.36 -6.11
CA ARG A 333 17.46 5.51 -5.34
C ARG A 333 16.30 4.71 -5.93
N GLY A 334 16.09 4.78 -7.24
CA GLY A 334 15.02 4.02 -7.91
C GLY A 334 15.19 2.51 -7.76
N ARG A 335 16.43 2.00 -7.88
CA ARG A 335 16.73 0.58 -7.68
C ARG A 335 16.55 0.15 -6.22
N GLY A 336 16.93 0.99 -5.26
CA GLY A 336 16.70 0.75 -3.84
C GLY A 336 15.20 0.67 -3.51
N GLN A 337 14.39 1.58 -4.05
CA GLN A 337 12.93 1.56 -3.90
C GLN A 337 12.31 0.33 -4.55
N ALA A 338 12.78 -0.06 -5.73
CA ALA A 338 12.34 -1.25 -6.42
C ALA A 338 12.61 -2.53 -5.59
N LEU A 339 13.84 -2.68 -5.07
CA LEU A 339 14.18 -3.77 -4.15
C LEU A 339 13.32 -3.76 -2.90
N TYR A 340 13.07 -2.60 -2.31
CA TYR A 340 12.20 -2.45 -1.16
C TYR A 340 10.77 -2.92 -1.46
N THR A 341 10.22 -2.58 -2.62
CA THR A 341 8.89 -3.04 -3.03
C THR A 341 8.83 -4.56 -3.11
N VAL A 342 9.84 -5.20 -3.71
CA VAL A 342 9.88 -6.67 -3.84
C VAL A 342 10.10 -7.35 -2.49
N ILE A 343 11.13 -6.94 -1.75
CA ILE A 343 11.57 -7.62 -0.52
C ILE A 343 10.61 -7.33 0.63
N ALA A 344 10.13 -6.09 0.77
CA ALA A 344 9.28 -5.70 1.89
C ALA A 344 7.78 -5.91 1.65
N TYR A 345 7.30 -5.83 0.40
CA TYR A 345 5.85 -5.95 0.13
C TYR A 345 5.49 -7.18 -0.71
N GLY A 346 6.26 -7.50 -1.75
CA GLY A 346 5.95 -8.58 -2.67
C GLY A 346 6.07 -9.95 -2.00
N PHE A 347 7.27 -10.31 -1.57
CA PHE A 347 7.50 -11.61 -0.92
C PHE A 347 6.71 -11.80 0.38
N PRO A 348 6.71 -10.84 1.34
CA PRO A 348 5.91 -10.99 2.55
C PRO A 348 4.42 -11.08 2.26
N GLY A 349 3.92 -10.35 1.24
CA GLY A 349 2.53 -10.38 0.86
C GLY A 349 2.08 -11.76 0.38
N VAL A 350 2.87 -12.39 -0.49
CA VAL A 350 2.59 -13.76 -0.97
C VAL A 350 2.73 -14.77 0.17
N LEU A 351 3.85 -14.74 0.88
CA LEU A 351 4.15 -15.69 1.97
C LEU A 351 3.12 -15.59 3.10
N GLY A 352 2.85 -14.35 3.55
CA GLY A 352 1.92 -14.10 4.66
C GLY A 352 0.47 -14.41 4.29
N GLY A 353 0.07 -14.16 3.03
CA GLY A 353 -1.24 -14.55 2.54
C GLY A 353 -1.39 -16.07 2.52
N LEU A 354 -0.48 -16.79 1.87
CA LEU A 354 -0.56 -18.26 1.74
C LEU A 354 -0.45 -18.96 3.10
N LEU A 355 0.56 -18.63 3.90
CA LEU A 355 0.72 -19.24 5.22
C LEU A 355 -0.41 -18.84 6.17
N GLY A 356 -0.85 -17.58 6.14
CA GLY A 356 -1.98 -17.10 6.94
C GLY A 356 -3.28 -17.83 6.58
N GLY A 357 -3.50 -18.16 5.30
CA GLY A 357 -4.64 -18.96 4.86
C GLY A 357 -4.62 -20.37 5.43
N LEU A 358 -3.49 -21.07 5.31
CA LEU A 358 -3.32 -22.41 5.87
C LEU A 358 -3.45 -22.43 7.40
N MET A 359 -2.90 -21.41 8.06
CA MET A 359 -2.98 -21.25 9.52
C MET A 359 -4.39 -20.95 9.99
N SER A 360 -5.07 -20.03 9.32
CA SER A 360 -6.44 -19.65 9.68
C SER A 360 -7.43 -20.81 9.48
N ASP A 361 -7.22 -21.62 8.47
CA ASP A 361 -8.02 -22.84 8.22
C ASP A 361 -7.82 -23.89 9.31
N ARG A 362 -6.57 -24.08 9.77
CA ARG A 362 -6.22 -25.14 10.72
C ARG A 362 -6.38 -24.74 12.19
N TRP A 363 -6.09 -23.49 12.54
CA TRP A 363 -6.04 -22.99 13.92
C TRP A 363 -6.92 -21.76 14.17
N GLY A 364 -7.76 -21.39 13.20
CA GLY A 364 -8.64 -20.22 13.27
C GLY A 364 -7.96 -18.89 12.96
N LEU A 365 -8.75 -17.88 12.64
CA LEU A 365 -8.28 -16.56 12.20
C LEU A 365 -7.42 -15.82 13.25
N GLN A 366 -7.67 -16.05 14.54
CA GLN A 366 -6.89 -15.49 15.64
C GLN A 366 -5.40 -15.88 15.57
N SER A 367 -5.09 -17.10 15.10
CA SER A 367 -3.72 -17.63 15.01
C SER A 367 -2.83 -16.77 14.12
N VAL A 368 -3.40 -16.16 13.07
CA VAL A 368 -2.69 -15.24 12.17
C VAL A 368 -2.13 -14.04 12.94
N TYR A 369 -2.88 -13.51 13.91
CA TYR A 369 -2.44 -12.35 14.69
C TYR A 369 -1.36 -12.70 15.71
N TRP A 370 -1.43 -13.90 16.32
CA TRP A 370 -0.36 -14.38 17.19
C TRP A 370 0.96 -14.56 16.44
N VAL A 371 0.92 -15.14 15.24
CA VAL A 371 2.11 -15.23 14.39
C VAL A 371 2.56 -13.87 13.87
N SER A 372 1.62 -12.98 13.55
CA SER A 372 1.95 -11.60 13.20
C SER A 372 2.66 -10.87 14.35
N MET A 373 2.28 -11.12 15.61
CA MET A 373 3.00 -10.60 16.77
C MET A 373 4.43 -11.14 16.83
N CYS A 374 4.61 -12.46 16.64
CA CYS A 374 5.94 -13.07 16.64
C CYS A 374 6.83 -12.52 15.53
N THR A 375 6.31 -12.39 14.31
CA THR A 375 7.06 -11.79 13.18
C THR A 375 7.38 -10.32 13.42
N ALA A 376 6.47 -9.55 14.03
CA ALA A 376 6.73 -8.17 14.45
C ALA A 376 7.81 -8.08 15.54
N ALA A 377 7.88 -9.03 16.47
CA ALA A 377 8.94 -9.11 17.47
C ALA A 377 10.31 -9.37 16.81
N ILE A 378 10.36 -10.23 15.78
CA ILE A 378 11.58 -10.43 14.97
C ILE A 378 11.96 -9.13 14.27
N ALA A 379 10.99 -8.40 13.68
CA ALA A 379 11.24 -7.09 13.09
C ALA A 379 11.80 -6.09 14.11
N THR A 380 11.27 -6.11 15.34
CA THR A 380 11.76 -5.24 16.45
C THR A 380 13.21 -5.56 16.82
N ALA A 381 13.55 -6.84 16.93
CA ALA A 381 14.92 -7.26 17.20
C ALA A 381 15.89 -6.88 16.06
N ALA A 382 15.46 -7.05 14.81
CA ALA A 382 16.23 -6.65 13.63
C ALA A 382 16.41 -5.11 13.57
N ALA A 383 15.36 -4.32 13.86
CA ALA A 383 15.42 -2.87 13.95
C ALA A 383 16.38 -2.40 15.04
N TYR A 384 16.35 -3.06 16.20
CA TYR A 384 17.30 -2.77 17.28
C TYR A 384 18.76 -3.04 16.84
N LYS A 385 19.00 -4.09 16.06
CA LYS A 385 20.32 -4.36 15.47
C LYS A 385 20.76 -3.25 14.51
N VAL A 386 19.83 -2.74 13.64
CA VAL A 386 20.11 -1.58 12.77
C VAL A 386 20.51 -0.38 13.63
N TRP A 387 19.73 -0.06 14.66
CA TRP A 387 20.00 1.06 15.56
C TRP A 387 21.37 0.93 16.22
N ARG A 388 21.72 -0.22 16.77
CA ARG A 388 23.04 -0.47 17.37
C ARG A 388 24.20 -0.34 16.39
N LEU A 389 24.03 -0.76 15.13
CA LEU A 389 25.08 -0.69 14.11
C LEU A 389 25.32 0.75 13.60
N GLN A 390 24.33 1.62 13.68
CA GLN A 390 24.43 3.00 13.17
C GLN A 390 24.60 4.05 14.28
N HIS A 391 24.19 3.77 15.51
CA HIS A 391 24.25 4.73 16.62
C HIS A 391 25.65 5.29 16.91
N PRO A 392 26.74 4.53 16.93
CA PRO A 392 28.08 5.09 17.13
C PRO A 392 28.51 6.05 16.02
N LYS A 393 28.10 5.79 14.77
CA LYS A 393 28.42 6.60 13.60
C LYS A 393 27.63 7.92 13.58
N GLN A 394 26.39 7.90 14.01
CA GLN A 394 25.53 9.09 14.10
C GLN A 394 26.00 10.04 15.19
N LYS A 395 26.45 9.54 16.34
CA LYS A 395 27.05 10.32 17.40
C LYS A 395 28.37 11.01 16.99
N ALA A 396 29.18 10.31 16.18
CA ALA A 396 30.43 10.85 15.63
C ALA A 396 30.18 11.90 14.52
N ALA A 397 29.04 11.89 13.87
CA ALA A 397 28.66 12.81 12.78
C ALA A 397 27.83 14.02 13.31
N GLY A 398 27.58 14.15 14.61
CA GLY A 398 26.75 15.22 15.16
C GLY A 398 25.25 15.18 14.74
N LEU A 399 24.77 14.04 14.28
CA LEU A 399 23.41 13.81 13.79
C LEU A 399 22.52 13.07 14.82
N ALA A 400 22.91 13.07 16.09
CA ALA A 400 22.17 12.45 17.20
C ALA A 400 21.39 13.49 18.00
#